data_1c3c15116e5441822f8b3eab4b066ee6
#
_entry.id   1c3c15116e5441822f8b3eab4b066ee6
#
_cell.length_a   1.000
_cell.length_b   1.000
_cell.length_c   1.000
_cell.angle_alpha   90.00
_cell.angle_beta   90.00
_cell.angle_gamma   90.00
#
_symmetry.space_group_name_H-M   'P 1'
#
loop_
_entity.id
_entity.type
_entity.pdbx_description
1 polymer ?
#
loop_
_entity_poly.entity_id
_entity_poly.type
_entity_poly.pdbx_seq_one_letter_code
_entity_poly.pdbx_strand_id
1 'polypeptide(L)'
;MDIDTIVKNLKDMLKERGDNIDEFEEHEMEIERDEFYNDGKILEFNTSNTTIIFAMTKKSRKTILDELKIENDNIKKFLLKYNNKKNIILIFNNEVISAPILQLINKYDKLFQKNNGILQYFHAKQLLFNPTQHVYVPKHIKIESQEEINEILKEYMITSKLKLPYILHNDILAKWLGLTQGDIVKIERYNNNSGLYYYYRCCI
;
A
#
# COMPACT_ATOMS: atom_id res chain seq x y z
N MET A 1 -21.63 -2.26 -0.57
CA MET A 1 -20.29 -2.61 -0.06
C MET A 1 -20.09 -1.78 1.17
N ASP A 2 -19.61 -2.36 2.25
CA ASP A 2 -19.51 -1.68 3.56
C ASP A 2 -18.32 -0.72 3.57
N ILE A 3 -18.60 0.57 3.37
CA ILE A 3 -17.58 1.63 3.32
C ILE A 3 -16.99 1.87 4.72
N ASP A 4 -17.77 1.71 5.78
CA ASP A 4 -17.28 1.92 7.15
C ASP A 4 -16.19 0.92 7.51
N THR A 5 -16.37 -0.35 7.13
CA THR A 5 -15.33 -1.38 7.30
C THR A 5 -14.09 -1.07 6.48
N ILE A 6 -14.24 -0.58 5.24
CA ILE A 6 -13.09 -0.19 4.39
C ILE A 6 -12.31 0.95 5.01
N VAL A 7 -13.01 2.01 5.44
CA VAL A 7 -12.39 3.18 6.07
C VAL A 7 -11.71 2.81 7.38
N LYS A 8 -12.36 1.98 8.22
CA LYS A 8 -11.77 1.48 9.47
C LYS A 8 -10.47 0.72 9.21
N ASN A 9 -10.49 -0.28 8.33
CA ASN A 9 -9.31 -1.08 8.02
C ASN A 9 -8.20 -0.24 7.36
N LEU A 10 -8.56 0.77 6.57
CA LEU A 10 -7.60 1.71 5.99
C LEU A 10 -6.92 2.54 7.09
N LYS A 11 -7.67 3.04 8.08
CA LYS A 11 -7.12 3.75 9.23
C LYS A 11 -6.17 2.86 10.03
N ASP A 12 -6.55 1.60 10.29
CA ASP A 12 -5.70 0.63 10.97
C ASP A 12 -4.38 0.42 10.21
N MET A 13 -4.44 0.24 8.89
CA MET A 13 -3.26 0.10 8.03
C MET A 13 -2.36 1.33 8.09
N LEU A 14 -2.90 2.54 8.04
CA LEU A 14 -2.14 3.79 8.09
C LEU A 14 -1.46 3.98 9.45
N LYS A 15 -2.17 3.67 10.55
CA LYS A 15 -1.61 3.67 11.92
C LYS A 15 -0.47 2.66 12.06
N GLU A 16 -0.63 1.44 11.53
CA GLU A 16 0.42 0.41 11.52
C GLU A 16 1.66 0.85 10.72
N ARG A 17 1.50 1.72 9.71
CA ARG A 17 2.59 2.33 8.95
C ARG A 17 3.21 3.56 9.61
N GLY A 18 2.69 4.00 10.76
CA GLY A 18 3.17 5.17 11.50
C GLY A 18 2.68 6.52 10.94
N ASP A 19 1.63 6.53 10.11
CA ASP A 19 1.01 7.78 9.66
C ASP A 19 0.13 8.39 10.77
N ASN A 20 0.21 9.72 10.94
CA ASN A 20 -0.79 10.46 11.70
C ASN A 20 -2.04 10.65 10.84
N ILE A 21 -3.19 10.22 11.35
CA ILE A 21 -4.46 10.19 10.63
C ILE A 21 -5.47 11.25 11.07
N ASP A 22 -5.08 12.21 11.93
CA ASP A 22 -6.01 13.21 12.47
C ASP A 22 -6.72 14.00 11.36
N GLU A 23 -5.97 14.52 10.37
CA GLU A 23 -6.50 15.22 9.20
C GLU A 23 -7.49 14.34 8.40
N PHE A 24 -7.20 13.04 8.30
CA PHE A 24 -8.09 12.08 7.65
C PHE A 24 -9.39 11.91 8.44
N GLU A 25 -9.31 11.75 9.77
CA GLU A 25 -10.47 11.54 10.63
C GLU A 25 -11.38 12.78 10.65
N GLU A 26 -10.82 13.99 10.71
CA GLU A 26 -11.58 15.22 10.64
C GLU A 26 -12.35 15.35 9.31
N HIS A 27 -11.67 15.16 8.19
CA HIS A 27 -12.29 15.26 6.87
C HIS A 27 -13.31 14.14 6.61
N GLU A 28 -13.07 12.92 7.12
CA GLU A 28 -14.00 11.79 6.96
C GLU A 28 -15.33 12.01 7.68
N MET A 29 -15.33 12.71 8.83
CA MET A 29 -16.54 13.05 9.57
C MET A 29 -17.46 14.04 8.82
N GLU A 30 -16.90 14.84 7.91
CA GLU A 30 -17.66 15.80 7.11
C GLU A 30 -18.32 15.21 5.88
N ILE A 31 -17.94 13.98 5.49
CA ILE A 31 -18.38 13.34 4.25
C ILE A 31 -19.46 12.29 4.51
N GLU A 32 -20.60 12.43 3.84
CA GLU A 32 -21.65 11.42 3.88
C GLU A 32 -21.24 10.14 3.13
N ARG A 33 -21.66 8.99 3.64
CA ARG A 33 -21.29 7.67 3.07
C ARG A 33 -21.70 7.50 1.62
N ASP A 34 -22.81 8.09 1.22
CA ASP A 34 -23.31 8.04 -0.16
C ASP A 34 -22.40 8.77 -1.15
N GLU A 35 -21.61 9.73 -0.68
CA GLU A 35 -20.67 10.46 -1.52
C GLU A 35 -19.57 9.59 -2.12
N PHE A 36 -19.18 8.51 -1.43
CA PHE A 36 -18.18 7.55 -1.95
C PHE A 36 -18.65 6.85 -3.24
N TYR A 37 -19.96 6.76 -3.44
CA TYR A 37 -20.57 6.11 -4.61
C TYR A 37 -21.19 7.11 -5.59
N ASN A 38 -21.03 8.41 -5.35
CA ASN A 38 -21.55 9.45 -6.23
C ASN A 38 -20.84 9.39 -7.60
N ASP A 39 -21.59 9.36 -8.70
CA ASP A 39 -21.04 9.10 -10.03
C ASP A 39 -20.07 10.18 -10.49
N GLY A 40 -18.84 9.77 -10.73
CA GLY A 40 -17.74 10.63 -11.15
C GLY A 40 -17.04 11.40 -10.03
N LYS A 41 -17.55 11.33 -8.78
CA LYS A 41 -16.88 11.98 -7.64
C LYS A 41 -15.59 11.22 -7.28
N ILE A 42 -14.54 11.97 -7.03
CA ILE A 42 -13.25 11.51 -6.48
C ILE A 42 -13.14 12.15 -5.11
N LEU A 43 -12.92 11.33 -4.08
CA LEU A 43 -12.67 11.80 -2.73
C LEU A 43 -11.18 11.67 -2.42
N GLU A 44 -10.58 12.75 -1.98
CA GLU A 44 -9.17 12.81 -1.60
C GLU A 44 -9.07 13.06 -0.10
N PHE A 45 -8.38 12.19 0.63
CA PHE A 45 -8.07 12.33 2.03
C PHE A 45 -6.57 12.42 2.21
N ASN A 46 -6.14 13.19 3.20
CA ASN A 46 -4.74 13.36 3.51
C ASN A 46 -4.42 12.88 4.92
N THR A 47 -3.22 12.35 5.06
CA THR A 47 -2.56 12.11 6.35
C THR A 47 -1.24 12.86 6.38
N SER A 48 -0.44 12.71 7.41
CA SER A 48 0.89 13.35 7.49
C SER A 48 1.76 13.07 6.24
N ASN A 49 1.78 11.81 5.77
CA ASN A 49 2.68 11.37 4.70
C ASN A 49 1.97 10.78 3.48
N THR A 50 0.67 10.50 3.56
CA THR A 50 -0.06 9.76 2.54
C THR A 50 -1.25 10.56 2.03
N THR A 51 -1.49 10.53 0.72
CA THR A 51 -2.77 10.92 0.10
C THR A 51 -3.53 9.69 -0.31
N ILE A 52 -4.80 9.60 0.09
CA ILE A 52 -5.71 8.52 -0.23
C ILE A 52 -6.76 9.04 -1.21
N ILE A 53 -6.93 8.33 -2.31
CA ILE A 53 -7.85 8.71 -3.39
C ILE A 53 -8.86 7.59 -3.59
N PHE A 54 -10.13 7.88 -3.29
CA PHE A 54 -11.24 6.97 -3.55
C PHE A 54 -11.83 7.25 -4.94
N ALA A 55 -11.81 6.25 -5.80
CA ALA A 55 -12.40 6.26 -7.14
C ALA A 55 -13.31 5.03 -7.29
N MET A 56 -14.45 5.06 -6.60
CA MET A 56 -15.33 3.91 -6.38
C MET A 56 -16.30 3.66 -7.53
N THR A 57 -16.53 4.64 -8.42
CA THR A 57 -17.42 4.49 -9.57
C THR A 57 -16.61 4.26 -10.86
N LYS A 58 -17.27 3.74 -11.90
CA LYS A 58 -16.62 3.55 -13.21
C LYS A 58 -16.08 4.86 -13.78
N LYS A 59 -16.82 5.94 -13.58
CA LYS A 59 -16.49 7.27 -14.12
C LYS A 59 -15.31 7.88 -13.36
N SER A 60 -15.33 7.88 -12.02
CA SER A 60 -14.22 8.40 -11.20
C SER A 60 -12.94 7.59 -11.44
N ARG A 61 -13.04 6.26 -11.51
CA ARG A 61 -11.93 5.39 -11.87
C ARG A 61 -11.34 5.74 -13.26
N LYS A 62 -12.21 5.92 -14.27
CA LYS A 62 -11.77 6.29 -15.61
C LYS A 62 -11.01 7.62 -15.60
N THR A 63 -11.51 8.61 -14.86
CA THR A 63 -10.85 9.92 -14.73
C THR A 63 -9.43 9.77 -14.20
N ILE A 64 -9.23 9.07 -13.06
CA ILE A 64 -7.89 8.83 -12.50
C ILE A 64 -7.00 8.07 -13.47
N LEU A 65 -7.54 7.03 -14.12
CA LEU A 65 -6.75 6.23 -15.06
C LEU A 65 -6.39 7.01 -16.35
N ASP A 66 -7.24 7.91 -16.78
CA ASP A 66 -6.95 8.79 -17.92
C ASP A 66 -5.89 9.84 -17.54
N GLU A 67 -5.93 10.37 -16.31
CA GLU A 67 -4.85 11.23 -15.79
C GLU A 67 -3.49 10.52 -15.77
N LEU A 68 -3.46 9.21 -15.46
CA LEU A 68 -2.25 8.40 -15.47
C LEU A 68 -1.75 8.07 -16.89
N LYS A 69 -2.63 8.02 -17.90
CA LYS A 69 -2.27 7.63 -19.28
C LYS A 69 -1.57 8.72 -20.08
N ILE A 70 -1.78 9.98 -19.75
CA ILE A 70 -1.34 11.09 -20.60
C ILE A 70 0.18 11.25 -20.50
N GLU A 71 0.85 11.10 -21.65
CA GLU A 71 2.31 11.03 -21.76
C GLU A 71 3.03 12.36 -21.41
N ASN A 72 4.22 12.19 -20.85
CA ASN A 72 5.32 13.15 -20.62
C ASN A 72 5.05 14.42 -19.79
N ASP A 73 4.05 15.26 -20.08
CA ASP A 73 3.84 16.48 -19.28
C ASP A 73 2.91 16.29 -18.10
N ASN A 74 2.02 15.28 -18.15
CA ASN A 74 1.10 15.02 -17.06
C ASN A 74 1.68 14.07 -15.98
N ILE A 75 2.69 13.28 -16.31
CA ILE A 75 3.50 12.60 -15.26
C ILE A 75 4.03 13.66 -14.28
N LYS A 76 4.57 14.77 -14.82
CA LYS A 76 4.99 15.91 -13.99
C LYS A 76 3.83 16.55 -13.25
N LYS A 77 2.66 16.72 -13.88
CA LYS A 77 1.48 17.31 -13.24
C LYS A 77 0.94 16.44 -12.10
N PHE A 78 0.81 15.12 -12.31
CA PHE A 78 0.40 14.20 -11.25
C PHE A 78 1.40 14.16 -10.09
N LEU A 79 2.70 14.07 -10.41
CA LEU A 79 3.76 14.12 -9.41
C LEU A 79 3.80 15.48 -8.70
N LEU A 80 3.60 16.60 -9.40
CA LEU A 80 3.57 17.94 -8.82
C LEU A 80 2.33 18.16 -7.95
N LYS A 81 1.16 17.64 -8.35
CA LYS A 81 -0.07 17.71 -7.56
C LYS A 81 0.13 17.08 -6.18
N TYR A 82 0.91 15.99 -6.09
CA TYR A 82 1.14 15.23 -4.87
C TYR A 82 2.57 15.34 -4.33
N ASN A 83 3.34 16.32 -4.79
CA ASN A 83 4.77 16.46 -4.46
C ASN A 83 5.07 16.64 -2.96
N ASN A 84 4.08 17.13 -2.20
CA ASN A 84 4.22 17.32 -0.76
C ASN A 84 3.93 16.06 0.07
N LYS A 85 3.43 14.99 -0.57
CA LYS A 85 3.08 13.73 0.10
C LYS A 85 4.00 12.62 -0.41
N LYS A 86 4.49 11.83 0.54
CA LYS A 86 5.42 10.74 0.24
C LYS A 86 4.73 9.55 -0.42
N ASN A 87 3.50 9.27 -0.01
CA ASN A 87 2.78 8.07 -0.44
C ASN A 87 1.43 8.42 -1.07
N ILE A 88 1.01 7.62 -2.03
CA ILE A 88 -0.32 7.70 -2.64
C ILE A 88 -0.98 6.33 -2.61
N ILE A 89 -2.22 6.28 -2.15
CA ILE A 89 -3.05 5.08 -2.15
C ILE A 89 -4.28 5.34 -3.00
N LEU A 90 -4.43 4.56 -4.07
CA LEU A 90 -5.61 4.57 -4.92
C LEU A 90 -6.57 3.46 -4.50
N ILE A 91 -7.82 3.79 -4.23
CA ILE A 91 -8.85 2.82 -3.87
C ILE A 91 -9.89 2.77 -4.99
N PHE A 92 -9.98 1.61 -5.64
CA PHE A 92 -10.89 1.38 -6.74
C PHE A 92 -12.01 0.41 -6.34
N ASN A 93 -13.11 0.48 -7.08
CA ASN A 93 -14.13 -0.57 -7.03
C ASN A 93 -13.53 -1.95 -7.39
N ASN A 94 -14.37 -3.01 -7.30
CA ASN A 94 -13.90 -4.39 -7.51
C ASN A 94 -13.79 -4.81 -8.99
N GLU A 95 -13.94 -3.89 -9.92
CA GLU A 95 -13.75 -4.20 -11.33
C GLU A 95 -12.27 -4.42 -11.68
N VAL A 96 -12.03 -5.35 -12.59
CA VAL A 96 -10.68 -5.67 -13.05
C VAL A 96 -10.03 -4.46 -13.72
N ILE A 97 -8.79 -4.18 -13.38
CA ILE A 97 -7.97 -3.16 -14.03
C ILE A 97 -7.22 -3.85 -15.18
N SER A 98 -7.24 -3.24 -16.36
CA SER A 98 -6.56 -3.80 -17.53
C SER A 98 -5.04 -3.82 -17.37
N ALA A 99 -4.38 -4.80 -17.99
CA ALA A 99 -2.93 -4.97 -17.89
C ALA A 99 -2.12 -3.72 -18.29
N PRO A 100 -2.46 -2.94 -19.35
CA PRO A 100 -1.75 -1.71 -19.68
C PRO A 100 -1.79 -0.66 -18.56
N ILE A 101 -2.92 -0.57 -17.84
CA ILE A 101 -3.09 0.36 -16.72
C ILE A 101 -2.25 -0.08 -15.51
N LEU A 102 -2.22 -1.40 -15.22
CA LEU A 102 -1.36 -1.94 -14.17
C LEU A 102 0.12 -1.64 -14.46
N GLN A 103 0.55 -1.76 -15.71
CA GLN A 103 1.91 -1.39 -16.12
C GLN A 103 2.20 0.11 -15.89
N LEU A 104 1.23 0.98 -16.14
CA LEU A 104 1.38 2.41 -15.86
C LEU A 104 1.48 2.68 -14.36
N ILE A 105 0.59 2.10 -13.53
CA ILE A 105 0.67 2.23 -12.07
C ILE A 105 2.04 1.77 -11.56
N ASN A 106 2.52 0.61 -12.01
CA ASN A 106 3.83 0.10 -11.64
C ASN A 106 4.99 1.01 -12.11
N LYS A 107 4.86 1.64 -13.28
CA LYS A 107 5.85 2.62 -13.77
C LYS A 107 5.90 3.85 -12.86
N TYR A 108 4.74 4.37 -12.46
CA TYR A 108 4.65 5.50 -11.52
C TYR A 108 5.15 5.13 -10.13
N ASP A 109 4.80 3.95 -9.62
CA ASP A 109 5.30 3.47 -8.33
C ASP A 109 6.84 3.45 -8.29
N LYS A 110 7.48 2.93 -9.35
CA LYS A 110 8.95 2.98 -9.48
C LYS A 110 9.52 4.40 -9.46
N LEU A 111 8.79 5.40 -9.97
CA LEU A 111 9.20 6.80 -9.90
C LEU A 111 9.04 7.36 -8.47
N PHE A 112 7.97 7.01 -7.77
CA PHE A 112 7.78 7.37 -6.37
C PHE A 112 8.85 6.74 -5.47
N GLN A 113 9.18 5.46 -5.69
CA GLN A 113 10.22 4.76 -4.92
C GLN A 113 11.60 5.42 -5.01
N LYS A 114 11.93 6.09 -6.14
CA LYS A 114 13.17 6.88 -6.25
C LYS A 114 13.24 8.06 -5.28
N ASN A 115 12.07 8.55 -4.85
CA ASN A 115 11.93 9.63 -3.88
C ASN A 115 11.51 9.11 -2.49
N ASN A 116 11.76 7.83 -2.21
CA ASN A 116 11.36 7.14 -0.96
C ASN A 116 9.85 7.21 -0.71
N GLY A 117 9.05 7.25 -1.75
CA GLY A 117 7.58 7.21 -1.70
C GLY A 117 7.03 5.91 -2.28
N ILE A 118 5.71 5.74 -2.18
CA ILE A 118 5.01 4.56 -2.69
C ILE A 118 3.73 5.01 -3.38
N LEU A 119 3.46 4.47 -4.57
CA LEU A 119 2.15 4.54 -5.21
C LEU A 119 1.52 3.15 -5.23
N GLN A 120 0.50 2.95 -4.43
CA GLN A 120 -0.21 1.67 -4.34
C GLN A 120 -1.66 1.80 -4.75
N TYR A 121 -2.26 0.71 -5.23
CA TYR A 121 -3.69 0.63 -5.42
C TYR A 121 -4.29 -0.55 -4.65
N PHE A 122 -5.52 -0.39 -4.21
CA PHE A 122 -6.32 -1.44 -3.61
C PHE A 122 -7.66 -1.53 -4.34
N HIS A 123 -8.15 -2.75 -4.50
CA HIS A 123 -9.58 -2.95 -4.72
C HIS A 123 -10.28 -2.87 -3.37
N ALA A 124 -11.44 -2.24 -3.34
CA ALA A 124 -12.19 -2.04 -2.11
C ALA A 124 -12.45 -3.35 -1.33
N LYS A 125 -12.66 -4.49 -2.05
CA LYS A 125 -12.78 -5.81 -1.41
C LYS A 125 -11.55 -6.24 -0.60
N GLN A 126 -10.36 -5.76 -0.95
CA GLN A 126 -9.12 -6.10 -0.24
C GLN A 126 -9.02 -5.41 1.12
N LEU A 127 -9.79 -4.31 1.31
CA LEU A 127 -9.88 -3.55 2.56
C LEU A 127 -11.08 -3.93 3.42
N LEU A 128 -11.89 -4.93 3.02
CA LEU A 128 -12.99 -5.44 3.84
C LEU A 128 -12.53 -6.25 5.05
N PHE A 129 -11.29 -6.66 5.08
CA PHE A 129 -10.69 -7.37 6.21
C PHE A 129 -9.26 -6.89 6.46
N ASN A 130 -8.83 -6.94 7.72
CA ASN A 130 -7.46 -6.68 8.08
C ASN A 130 -6.65 -7.99 7.99
N PRO A 131 -5.71 -8.11 7.03
CA PRO A 131 -4.96 -9.35 6.84
C PRO A 131 -4.01 -9.65 8.00
N THR A 132 -3.58 -8.64 8.78
CA THR A 132 -2.66 -8.82 9.91
C THR A 132 -3.36 -9.43 11.12
N GLN A 133 -4.70 -9.30 11.22
CA GLN A 133 -5.50 -9.86 12.31
C GLN A 133 -6.03 -11.27 12.03
N HIS A 134 -5.72 -11.86 10.88
CA HIS A 134 -6.20 -13.18 10.55
C HIS A 134 -5.43 -14.26 11.31
N VAL A 135 -6.14 -15.20 11.95
CA VAL A 135 -5.57 -16.23 12.85
C VAL A 135 -4.42 -17.04 12.24
N TYR A 136 -4.50 -17.35 10.95
CA TYR A 136 -3.45 -18.10 10.24
C TYR A 136 -2.33 -17.24 9.64
N VAL A 137 -2.44 -15.93 9.74
CA VAL A 137 -1.40 -15.03 9.24
C VAL A 137 -0.45 -14.71 10.40
N PRO A 138 0.81 -15.17 10.33
CA PRO A 138 1.79 -14.83 11.34
C PRO A 138 2.11 -13.34 11.31
N LYS A 139 2.63 -12.82 12.40
CA LYS A 139 3.02 -11.41 12.48
C LYS A 139 4.15 -11.13 11.49
N HIS A 140 3.93 -10.09 10.65
CA HIS A 140 4.89 -9.60 9.68
C HIS A 140 5.39 -8.23 10.13
N ILE A 141 6.69 -8.02 10.13
CA ILE A 141 7.33 -6.78 10.57
C ILE A 141 8.31 -6.34 9.48
N LYS A 142 8.14 -5.13 8.96
CA LYS A 142 9.12 -4.53 8.05
C LYS A 142 10.40 -4.21 8.82
N ILE A 143 11.55 -4.59 8.27
CA ILE A 143 12.86 -4.25 8.85
C ILE A 143 13.35 -2.97 8.18
N GLU A 144 13.58 -1.95 8.99
CA GLU A 144 14.05 -0.63 8.53
C GLU A 144 15.54 -0.41 8.82
N SER A 145 16.07 -1.05 9.89
CA SER A 145 17.47 -0.91 10.28
C SER A 145 18.41 -1.62 9.31
N GLN A 146 19.39 -0.89 8.76
CA GLN A 146 20.42 -1.46 7.91
C GLN A 146 21.35 -2.39 8.69
N GLU A 147 21.55 -2.14 9.98
CA GLU A 147 22.33 -2.97 10.89
C GLU A 147 21.67 -4.35 11.03
N GLU A 148 20.36 -4.40 11.33
CA GLU A 148 19.60 -5.65 11.43
C GLU A 148 19.61 -6.42 10.10
N ILE A 149 19.48 -5.72 8.98
CA ILE A 149 19.60 -6.34 7.66
C ILE A 149 20.96 -7.01 7.47
N ASN A 150 22.04 -6.33 7.83
CA ASN A 150 23.41 -6.86 7.69
C ASN A 150 23.63 -8.08 8.61
N GLU A 151 23.07 -8.06 9.81
CA GLU A 151 23.14 -9.19 10.74
C GLU A 151 22.40 -10.41 10.16
N ILE A 152 21.21 -10.25 9.59
CA ILE A 152 20.46 -11.31 8.93
C ILE A 152 21.26 -11.90 7.77
N LEU A 153 21.82 -11.06 6.89
CA LEU A 153 22.62 -11.52 5.76
C LEU A 153 23.84 -12.34 6.22
N LYS A 154 24.48 -11.93 7.30
CA LYS A 154 25.61 -12.63 7.91
C LYS A 154 25.19 -13.95 8.55
N GLU A 155 24.10 -13.96 9.31
CA GLU A 155 23.55 -15.16 9.97
C GLU A 155 23.21 -16.24 8.93
N TYR A 156 22.56 -15.86 7.84
CA TYR A 156 22.20 -16.78 6.75
C TYR A 156 23.35 -17.04 5.74
N MET A 157 24.55 -16.46 5.96
CA MET A 157 25.70 -16.58 5.08
C MET A 157 25.41 -16.23 3.61
N ILE A 158 24.54 -15.22 3.39
CA ILE A 158 24.15 -14.76 2.05
C ILE A 158 24.72 -13.38 1.75
N THR A 159 25.05 -13.17 0.48
CA THR A 159 25.69 -11.93 0.00
C THR A 159 24.71 -10.90 -0.52
N SER A 160 23.44 -11.26 -0.68
CA SER A 160 22.42 -10.37 -1.25
C SER A 160 21.05 -10.69 -0.66
N LYS A 161 20.26 -9.64 -0.41
CA LYS A 161 18.86 -9.73 0.01
C LYS A 161 18.01 -10.60 -0.95
N LEU A 162 18.34 -10.59 -2.24
CA LEU A 162 17.66 -11.36 -3.29
C LEU A 162 17.86 -12.88 -3.19
N LYS A 163 18.72 -13.35 -2.27
CA LYS A 163 18.84 -14.78 -1.96
C LYS A 163 17.88 -15.26 -0.89
N LEU A 164 17.19 -14.33 -0.21
CA LEU A 164 16.09 -14.65 0.69
C LEU A 164 14.87 -15.14 -0.10
N PRO A 165 14.01 -15.97 0.49
CA PRO A 165 12.68 -16.24 -0.06
C PRO A 165 11.92 -14.96 -0.37
N TYR A 166 11.03 -15.01 -1.36
CA TYR A 166 10.36 -13.81 -1.85
C TYR A 166 8.98 -13.60 -1.24
N ILE A 167 8.60 -12.33 -1.13
CA ILE A 167 7.22 -11.86 -1.05
C ILE A 167 6.99 -10.93 -2.24
N LEU A 168 5.88 -11.12 -2.95
CA LEU A 168 5.57 -10.27 -4.10
C LEU A 168 5.12 -8.88 -3.63
N HIS A 169 5.56 -7.83 -4.32
CA HIS A 169 5.11 -6.46 -4.05
C HIS A 169 3.57 -6.29 -4.13
N ASN A 170 2.90 -7.12 -4.96
CA ASN A 170 1.45 -7.15 -5.09
C ASN A 170 0.74 -8.00 -4.03
N ASP A 171 1.46 -8.71 -3.17
CA ASP A 171 0.87 -9.43 -2.04
C ASP A 171 0.13 -8.47 -1.12
N ILE A 172 -1.03 -8.90 -0.59
CA ILE A 172 -1.85 -8.03 0.27
C ILE A 172 -1.12 -7.61 1.54
N LEU A 173 -0.29 -8.49 2.13
CA LEU A 173 0.51 -8.16 3.30
C LEU A 173 1.66 -7.21 2.95
N ALA A 174 2.32 -7.42 1.79
CA ALA A 174 3.33 -6.50 1.31
C ALA A 174 2.75 -5.10 1.10
N LYS A 175 1.59 -5.02 0.47
CA LYS A 175 0.84 -3.76 0.32
C LYS A 175 0.42 -3.18 1.66
N TRP A 176 -0.08 -3.99 2.60
CA TRP A 176 -0.52 -3.54 3.91
C TRP A 176 0.61 -2.90 4.71
N LEU A 177 1.80 -3.50 4.67
CA LEU A 177 3.00 -2.99 5.34
C LEU A 177 3.72 -1.87 4.58
N GLY A 178 3.28 -1.52 3.38
CA GLY A 178 3.96 -0.52 2.55
C GLY A 178 5.37 -0.97 2.14
N LEU A 179 5.54 -2.26 1.80
CA LEU A 179 6.84 -2.77 1.34
C LEU A 179 7.15 -2.26 -0.06
N THR A 180 8.40 -1.92 -0.28
CA THR A 180 9.00 -1.60 -1.57
C THR A 180 9.94 -2.70 -2.04
N GLN A 181 10.31 -2.68 -3.32
CA GLN A 181 11.25 -3.67 -3.84
C GLN A 181 12.60 -3.58 -3.11
N GLY A 182 13.07 -4.72 -2.59
CA GLY A 182 14.28 -4.82 -1.79
C GLY A 182 14.10 -4.68 -0.28
N ASP A 183 12.88 -4.39 0.20
CA ASP A 183 12.58 -4.42 1.63
C ASP A 183 12.60 -5.85 2.16
N ILE A 184 13.02 -6.01 3.41
CA ILE A 184 12.98 -7.28 4.12
C ILE A 184 11.84 -7.26 5.13
N VAL A 185 11.07 -8.33 5.15
CA VAL A 185 10.04 -8.57 6.16
C VAL A 185 10.42 -9.75 7.03
N LYS A 186 10.36 -9.56 8.35
CA LYS A 186 10.50 -10.58 9.39
C LYS A 186 9.13 -11.17 9.69
N ILE A 187 9.05 -12.48 9.72
CA ILE A 187 7.82 -13.23 9.97
C ILE A 187 8.00 -14.04 11.23
N GLU A 188 7.20 -13.75 12.27
CA GLU A 188 7.23 -14.46 13.53
C GLU A 188 6.32 -15.68 13.42
N ARG A 189 6.88 -16.87 13.49
CA ARG A 189 6.14 -18.15 13.43
C ARG A 189 6.30 -18.93 14.71
N TYR A 190 5.24 -19.59 15.10
CA TYR A 190 5.24 -20.51 16.23
C TYR A 190 4.97 -21.94 15.76
N ASN A 191 5.74 -22.87 16.26
CA ASN A 191 5.53 -24.29 16.03
C ASN A 191 5.60 -25.00 17.39
N ASN A 192 4.70 -25.95 17.62
CA ASN A 192 4.62 -26.69 18.88
C ASN A 192 5.93 -27.44 19.23
N ASN A 193 6.71 -27.86 18.23
CA ASN A 193 7.94 -28.62 18.43
C ASN A 193 9.19 -27.73 18.57
N SER A 194 9.27 -26.60 17.86
CA SER A 194 10.45 -25.73 17.80
C SER A 194 10.26 -24.38 18.50
N GLY A 195 9.06 -24.11 19.02
CA GLY A 195 8.74 -22.83 19.66
C GLY A 195 8.62 -21.68 18.66
N LEU A 196 8.98 -20.48 19.11
CA LEU A 196 9.02 -19.27 18.27
C LEU A 196 10.27 -19.31 17.41
N TYR A 197 10.09 -19.07 16.08
CA TYR A 197 11.19 -18.89 15.14
C TYR A 197 10.89 -17.77 14.17
N TYR A 198 11.94 -17.21 13.58
CA TYR A 198 11.85 -16.12 12.61
C TYR A 198 12.12 -16.61 11.20
N TYR A 199 11.36 -16.07 10.27
CA TYR A 199 11.52 -16.33 8.85
C TYR A 199 11.57 -14.99 8.12
N TYR A 200 12.47 -14.87 7.15
CA TYR A 200 12.68 -13.61 6.44
C TYR A 200 12.33 -13.75 4.97
N ARG A 201 11.72 -12.71 4.42
CA ARG A 201 11.43 -12.62 2.98
C ARG A 201 11.88 -11.27 2.44
N CYS A 202 12.33 -11.27 1.17
CA CYS A 202 12.64 -10.06 0.43
C CYS A 202 11.47 -9.71 -0.50
N CYS A 203 11.05 -8.46 -0.51
CA CYS A 203 10.01 -7.97 -1.42
C CYS A 203 10.59 -7.82 -2.84
N ILE A 204 9.89 -8.35 -3.87
CA ILE A 204 10.27 -8.26 -5.27
C ILE A 204 9.13 -7.77 -6.15
#